data_cd943b9e29046dc23d7e7541f59ffb7c
#
_entry.id   cd943b9e29046dc23d7e7541f59ffb7c
#
_cell.length_a   1.000
_cell.length_b   1.000
_cell.length_c   1.000
_cell.angle_alpha   90.00
_cell.angle_beta   90.00
_cell.angle_gamma   90.00
#
_symmetry.space_group_name_H-M   'P 1'
#
loop_
_entity.id
_entity.type
_entity.pdbx_description
1 polymer ?
#
loop_
_entity_poly.entity_id
_entity_poly.type
_entity_poly.pdbx_seq_one_letter_code
_entity_poly.pdbx_strand_id
1 'polypeptide(L)'
;MNKKIRTILFSILAISFLFIAPGTIFYAQGYRFDFEKMKFFQTGGIYVKVTPPQAKVFLNERFRDKTQLFSNALLIQNLLPEEYKIRIEKEGYFSWEKILEVQEKKVIDAKNIILFPQNLNFSLLKKEVKNFYILEGSNKIIIQTEDKQQKDLLLLDIDTKEESSLLKEANSLLENSDFVELIPSPSLERGLIKLENKNSRKIQYYLIFLKNKEGEAPFLLEFLDDKAKDIYFSPKDENRIFYQKENQVFQKEINLPSPPMLFLKDRVITFSVFENYLYCLREDGKLVKLNIQEGSSEIVTQKSFPFKKELNYKILILGNRLFLKEGNNLYLWGEEEKIFEKVFESVESIILSPLADKVLCATGHELWIFLLRDTQVPFLKQAGEKIFISRFSGEIRNPQWIENDYLIFSIGPDIKISEIDARSKLNVFNLAEFETPKISFCLKSKKLYVLSQDALFFSERVY
;
A
#
# COMPACT_ATOMS: atom_id res chain seq x y z
N MET A 1 60.39 34.79 39.97
CA MET A 1 60.47 34.18 38.64
C MET A 1 61.22 35.07 37.68
N ASN A 2 62.30 34.64 37.09
CA ASN A 2 63.20 35.46 36.28
C ASN A 2 62.44 35.96 35.00
N LYS A 3 62.66 37.24 34.62
CA LYS A 3 61.95 37.93 33.52
C LYS A 3 62.05 37.07 32.19
N LYS A 4 63.17 36.42 31.94
CA LYS A 4 63.43 35.54 30.81
C LYS A 4 62.54 34.30 30.84
N ILE A 5 62.36 33.68 32.01
CA ILE A 5 61.53 32.48 32.17
C ILE A 5 60.04 32.81 31.91
N ARG A 6 59.57 33.98 32.36
CA ARG A 6 58.21 34.47 32.13
C ARG A 6 57.91 34.73 30.65
N THR A 7 58.88 35.30 29.91
CA THR A 7 58.78 35.56 28.49
C THR A 7 58.75 34.22 27.68
N ILE A 8 59.59 33.27 28.03
CA ILE A 8 59.63 31.95 27.42
C ILE A 8 58.30 31.20 27.65
N LEU A 9 57.78 31.22 28.87
CA LEU A 9 56.53 30.60 29.22
C LEU A 9 55.34 31.22 28.47
N PHE A 10 55.30 32.55 28.36
CA PHE A 10 54.32 33.30 27.60
C PHE A 10 54.38 32.94 26.09
N SER A 11 55.59 32.89 25.52
CA SER A 11 55.79 32.52 24.11
C SER A 11 55.32 31.10 23.83
N ILE A 12 55.63 30.13 24.70
CA ILE A 12 55.14 28.75 24.57
C ILE A 12 53.61 28.71 24.63
N LEU A 13 53.00 29.47 25.56
CA LEU A 13 51.53 29.51 25.72
C LEU A 13 50.86 30.15 24.51
N ALA A 14 51.45 31.27 24.00
CA ALA A 14 50.95 31.94 22.79
C ALA A 14 51.04 31.04 21.54
N ILE A 15 52.15 30.35 21.37
CA ILE A 15 52.35 29.40 20.26
C ILE A 15 51.36 28.22 20.38
N SER A 16 51.23 27.65 21.60
CA SER A 16 50.28 26.57 21.84
C SER A 16 48.85 27.00 21.52
N PHE A 17 48.44 28.21 21.91
CA PHE A 17 47.12 28.78 21.61
C PHE A 17 46.89 28.92 20.09
N LEU A 18 47.93 29.37 19.35
CA LEU A 18 47.88 29.53 17.88
C LEU A 18 47.65 28.20 17.13
N PHE A 19 48.05 27.07 17.70
CA PHE A 19 47.79 25.72 17.11
C PHE A 19 46.49 25.07 17.68
N ILE A 20 46.28 25.19 18.98
CA ILE A 20 45.14 24.54 19.65
C ILE A 20 43.81 25.22 19.28
N ALA A 21 43.76 26.57 19.22
CA ALA A 21 42.48 27.25 18.94
C ALA A 21 41.93 26.96 17.52
N PRO A 22 42.69 27.05 16.42
CA PRO A 22 42.23 26.61 15.11
C PRO A 22 41.87 25.14 15.07
N GLY A 23 42.67 24.28 15.70
CA GLY A 23 42.39 22.85 15.76
C GLY A 23 41.07 22.53 16.45
N THR A 24 40.76 23.22 17.56
CA THR A 24 39.47 23.06 18.24
C THR A 24 38.31 23.60 17.42
N ILE A 25 38.49 24.69 16.69
CA ILE A 25 37.46 25.25 15.80
C ILE A 25 37.17 24.25 14.65
N PHE A 26 38.21 23.76 13.98
CA PHE A 26 38.03 22.73 12.93
C PHE A 26 37.38 21.46 13.48
N TYR A 27 37.81 21.00 14.65
CA TYR A 27 37.21 19.85 15.31
C TYR A 27 35.71 20.07 15.63
N ALA A 28 35.37 21.27 16.14
CA ALA A 28 33.98 21.65 16.44
C ALA A 28 33.12 21.81 15.16
N GLN A 29 33.72 22.20 14.04
CA GLN A 29 33.08 22.26 12.73
C GLN A 29 32.94 20.89 12.04
N GLY A 30 33.35 19.81 12.70
CA GLY A 30 33.24 18.45 12.20
C GLY A 30 34.36 17.99 11.28
N TYR A 31 35.47 18.75 11.19
CA TYR A 31 36.64 18.28 10.44
C TYR A 31 37.37 17.17 11.18
N ARG A 32 37.72 16.13 10.46
CA ARG A 32 38.52 14.99 10.93
C ARG A 32 39.62 14.70 9.91
N PHE A 33 40.79 14.32 10.40
CA PHE A 33 41.90 13.91 9.56
C PHE A 33 41.77 12.40 9.29
N ASP A 34 41.71 12.04 8.02
CA ASP A 34 41.74 10.67 7.57
C ASP A 34 43.22 10.29 7.35
N PHE A 35 43.75 9.40 8.17
CA PHE A 35 45.15 8.95 8.11
C PHE A 35 45.44 8.05 6.91
N GLU A 36 44.42 7.37 6.35
CA GLU A 36 44.59 6.52 5.18
C GLU A 36 44.68 7.37 3.91
N LYS A 37 43.83 8.36 3.77
CA LYS A 37 43.77 9.25 2.60
C LYS A 37 44.64 10.51 2.77
N MET A 38 45.21 10.72 3.96
CA MET A 38 46.06 11.88 4.32
C MET A 38 45.37 13.22 4.02
N LYS A 39 44.07 13.33 4.28
CA LYS A 39 43.25 14.54 4.00
C LYS A 39 42.29 14.85 5.14
N PHE A 40 41.91 16.14 5.21
CA PHE A 40 40.81 16.57 6.09
C PHE A 40 39.48 16.42 5.36
N PHE A 41 38.52 15.77 6.02
CA PHE A 41 37.15 15.67 5.58
C PHE A 41 36.22 16.25 6.63
N GLN A 42 35.07 16.80 6.18
CA GLN A 42 34.00 17.07 7.11
C GLN A 42 33.17 15.81 7.34
N THR A 43 32.91 15.52 8.60
CA THR A 43 32.14 14.33 8.97
C THR A 43 30.67 14.50 8.62
N GLY A 44 30.04 13.36 8.39
CA GLY A 44 28.60 13.21 8.30
C GLY A 44 28.03 12.42 9.47
N GLY A 45 26.82 11.89 9.31
CA GLY A 45 26.19 11.06 10.31
C GLY A 45 25.11 10.16 9.72
N ILE A 46 24.61 9.25 10.55
CA ILE A 46 23.47 8.38 10.22
C ILE A 46 22.42 8.58 11.31
N TYR A 47 21.21 8.92 10.91
CA TYR A 47 20.06 8.99 11.80
C TYR A 47 19.21 7.74 11.61
N VAL A 48 19.04 6.98 12.68
CA VAL A 48 18.31 5.72 12.71
C VAL A 48 17.02 5.90 13.52
N LYS A 49 15.87 5.44 12.98
CA LYS A 49 14.63 5.36 13.73
C LYS A 49 13.98 3.99 13.52
N VAL A 50 13.74 3.27 14.62
CA VAL A 50 13.40 1.83 14.60
C VAL A 50 12.22 1.52 15.51
N THR A 51 11.30 0.72 15.04
CA THR A 51 10.21 0.12 15.83
C THR A 51 10.44 -1.38 15.91
N PRO A 52 10.39 -2.00 17.10
CA PRO A 52 10.20 -1.39 18.42
C PRO A 52 11.45 -0.70 18.98
N PRO A 53 11.32 0.18 19.99
CA PRO A 53 12.44 0.89 20.59
C PRO A 53 13.44 -0.02 21.30
N GLN A 54 14.56 0.55 21.78
CA GLN A 54 15.63 -0.17 22.48
C GLN A 54 16.31 -1.25 21.62
N ALA A 55 16.29 -1.11 20.30
CA ALA A 55 17.05 -1.97 19.41
C ALA A 55 18.55 -1.63 19.46
N LYS A 56 19.39 -2.65 19.46
CA LYS A 56 20.87 -2.51 19.42
C LYS A 56 21.29 -2.11 18.01
N VAL A 57 22.14 -1.09 17.90
CA VAL A 57 22.67 -0.61 16.63
C VAL A 57 24.18 -0.90 16.57
N PHE A 58 24.58 -1.56 15.49
CA PHE A 58 25.96 -1.87 15.20
C PHE A 58 26.40 -1.14 13.93
N LEU A 59 27.63 -0.65 13.91
CA LEU A 59 28.26 -0.01 12.77
C LEU A 59 29.57 -0.74 12.47
N ASN A 60 29.71 -1.30 11.27
CA ASN A 60 30.83 -2.16 10.89
C ASN A 60 31.11 -3.24 11.96
N GLU A 61 30.07 -3.98 12.35
CA GLU A 61 30.04 -5.05 13.37
C GLU A 61 30.39 -4.59 14.80
N ARG A 62 30.64 -3.31 15.04
CA ARG A 62 30.91 -2.78 16.38
C ARG A 62 29.64 -2.19 16.97
N PHE A 63 29.29 -2.62 18.18
CA PHE A 63 28.18 -2.03 18.92
C PHE A 63 28.41 -0.54 19.14
N ARG A 64 27.39 0.28 18.83
CA ARG A 64 27.40 1.73 19.04
C ARG A 64 26.56 2.12 20.24
N ASP A 65 25.26 1.86 20.16
CA ASP A 65 24.31 2.17 21.21
C ASP A 65 22.97 1.47 20.95
N LYS A 66 21.98 1.73 21.80
CA LYS A 66 20.58 1.35 21.61
C LYS A 66 19.75 2.56 21.18
N THR A 67 18.71 2.33 20.37
CA THR A 67 17.72 3.35 20.10
C THR A 67 17.00 3.76 21.38
N GLN A 68 16.71 5.05 21.52
CA GLN A 68 16.08 5.60 22.73
C GLN A 68 14.66 5.05 22.91
N LEU A 69 14.22 4.94 24.16
CA LEU A 69 12.91 4.37 24.51
C LEU A 69 11.73 5.19 23.95
N PHE A 70 11.80 6.51 24.03
CA PHE A 70 10.69 7.40 23.67
C PHE A 70 10.76 7.88 22.22
N SER A 71 11.94 8.23 21.73
CA SER A 71 12.12 8.71 20.34
C SER A 71 12.25 7.59 19.32
N ASN A 72 12.53 6.36 19.78
CA ASN A 72 12.85 5.20 18.93
C ASN A 72 14.06 5.43 18.01
N ALA A 73 14.88 6.44 18.32
CA ALA A 73 15.91 6.94 17.43
C ALA A 73 17.31 6.90 18.05
N LEU A 74 18.31 6.91 17.17
CA LEU A 74 19.72 7.07 17.47
C LEU A 74 20.36 7.90 16.37
N LEU A 75 21.14 8.93 16.75
CA LEU A 75 21.96 9.71 15.84
C LEU A 75 23.43 9.33 16.04
N ILE A 76 24.04 8.75 15.00
CA ILE A 76 25.48 8.43 14.96
C ILE A 76 26.17 9.58 14.23
N GLN A 77 27.01 10.31 14.93
CA GLN A 77 27.72 11.50 14.41
C GLN A 77 29.20 11.23 14.21
N ASN A 78 29.90 12.18 13.60
CA ASN A 78 31.34 12.20 13.39
C ASN A 78 31.86 11.00 12.58
N LEU A 79 31.10 10.60 11.58
CA LEU A 79 31.47 9.57 10.63
C LEU A 79 32.25 10.18 9.45
N LEU A 80 33.33 9.54 9.04
CA LEU A 80 34.02 9.90 7.80
C LEU A 80 33.12 9.60 6.58
N PRO A 81 33.31 10.28 5.44
CA PRO A 81 32.55 10.03 4.23
C PRO A 81 33.03 8.71 3.57
N GLU A 82 32.37 7.64 3.95
CA GLU A 82 32.60 6.27 3.47
C GLU A 82 31.36 5.40 3.61
N GLU A 83 31.39 4.18 3.12
CA GLU A 83 30.33 3.19 3.29
C GLU A 83 30.40 2.55 4.67
N TYR A 84 29.24 2.47 5.32
CA TYR A 84 29.08 1.83 6.62
C TYR A 84 28.05 0.72 6.55
N LYS A 85 28.44 -0.47 6.99
CA LYS A 85 27.48 -1.54 7.27
C LYS A 85 26.79 -1.25 8.59
N ILE A 86 25.50 -0.95 8.54
CA ILE A 86 24.66 -0.79 9.72
C ILE A 86 23.84 -2.05 9.93
N ARG A 87 23.78 -2.54 11.17
CA ARG A 87 22.99 -3.69 11.57
C ARG A 87 22.21 -3.34 12.83
N ILE A 88 20.92 -3.68 12.82
CA ILE A 88 19.99 -3.36 13.90
C ILE A 88 19.36 -4.66 14.38
N GLU A 89 19.41 -4.90 15.69
CA GLU A 89 18.97 -6.13 16.30
C GLU A 89 18.13 -5.90 17.54
N LYS A 90 17.15 -6.75 17.72
CA LYS A 90 16.42 -6.88 18.98
C LYS A 90 16.09 -8.36 19.19
N GLU A 91 16.21 -8.82 20.42
CA GLU A 91 15.91 -10.21 20.80
C GLU A 91 14.48 -10.58 20.43
N GLY A 92 14.28 -11.72 19.76
CA GLY A 92 12.99 -12.20 19.26
C GLY A 92 12.54 -11.59 17.94
N TYR A 93 13.36 -10.74 17.30
CA TYR A 93 13.06 -10.07 16.03
C TYR A 93 14.09 -10.42 14.97
N PHE A 94 13.68 -10.36 13.70
CA PHE A 94 14.61 -10.41 12.58
C PHE A 94 15.53 -9.19 12.59
N SER A 95 16.83 -9.41 12.29
CA SER A 95 17.77 -8.30 12.18
C SER A 95 17.60 -7.56 10.85
N TRP A 96 17.78 -6.25 10.89
CA TRP A 96 17.81 -5.40 9.71
C TRP A 96 19.24 -4.96 9.40
N GLU A 97 19.67 -5.06 8.14
CA GLU A 97 21.02 -4.70 7.71
C GLU A 97 21.01 -3.87 6.42
N LYS A 98 21.86 -2.85 6.37
CA LYS A 98 22.13 -2.04 5.17
C LYS A 98 23.58 -1.58 5.10
N ILE A 99 24.04 -1.34 3.88
CA ILE A 99 25.24 -0.55 3.62
C ILE A 99 24.78 0.85 3.22
N LEU A 100 25.20 1.86 3.98
CA LEU A 100 24.82 3.25 3.76
C LEU A 100 26.06 4.09 3.52
N GLU A 101 26.07 4.87 2.45
CA GLU A 101 27.13 5.80 2.10
C GLU A 101 26.94 7.11 2.85
N VAL A 102 27.86 7.44 3.76
CA VAL A 102 27.90 8.72 4.46
C VAL A 102 28.59 9.75 3.57
N GLN A 103 27.98 10.90 3.40
CA GLN A 103 28.53 12.02 2.65
C GLN A 103 28.94 13.16 3.61
N GLU A 104 29.91 13.98 3.18
CA GLU A 104 30.34 15.14 3.95
C GLU A 104 29.15 16.07 4.28
N LYS A 105 29.12 16.56 5.51
CA LYS A 105 28.10 17.52 6.01
C LYS A 105 26.67 17.02 5.98
N LYS A 106 26.41 15.75 5.66
CA LYS A 106 25.07 15.20 5.54
C LYS A 106 24.78 14.17 6.62
N VAL A 107 23.54 14.13 7.02
CA VAL A 107 22.98 13.04 7.83
C VAL A 107 22.15 12.17 6.91
N ILE A 108 22.52 10.90 6.81
CA ILE A 108 21.80 9.90 6.04
C ILE A 108 20.65 9.36 6.89
N ASP A 109 19.46 9.42 6.35
CA ASP A 109 18.26 8.93 7.02
C ASP A 109 18.09 7.41 6.82
N ALA A 110 17.96 6.70 7.93
CA ALA A 110 17.52 5.32 8.05
C ALA A 110 16.29 5.29 8.96
N LYS A 111 15.18 5.88 8.47
CA LYS A 111 13.92 6.03 9.18
C LYS A 111 12.94 4.94 8.77
N ASN A 112 11.85 4.82 9.53
CA ASN A 112 10.74 3.90 9.28
C ASN A 112 11.17 2.41 9.29
N ILE A 113 12.26 2.09 10.00
CA ILE A 113 12.71 0.71 10.13
C ILE A 113 11.78 -0.02 11.09
N ILE A 114 11.22 -1.14 10.63
CA ILE A 114 10.40 -2.03 11.44
C ILE A 114 11.15 -3.36 11.56
N LEU A 115 11.37 -3.78 12.79
CA LEU A 115 11.83 -5.14 13.09
C LEU A 115 10.60 -6.02 13.30
N PHE A 116 10.52 -7.10 12.53
CA PHE A 116 9.42 -8.06 12.60
C PHE A 116 9.75 -9.20 13.54
N PRO A 117 8.79 -9.73 14.32
CA PRO A 117 9.02 -10.85 15.21
C PRO A 117 9.41 -12.11 14.42
N GLN A 118 10.38 -12.88 14.95
CA GLN A 118 10.77 -14.17 14.37
C GLN A 118 9.70 -15.24 14.52
N ASN A 119 8.91 -15.15 15.60
CA ASN A 119 7.82 -16.07 15.91
C ASN A 119 6.55 -15.23 16.08
N LEU A 120 5.67 -15.25 15.10
CA LEU A 120 4.38 -14.59 15.15
C LEU A 120 3.30 -15.61 15.50
N ASN A 121 2.59 -15.38 16.61
CA ASN A 121 1.53 -16.27 17.05
C ASN A 121 0.24 -16.06 16.26
N PHE A 122 -0.41 -17.16 15.90
CA PHE A 122 -1.71 -17.16 15.23
C PHE A 122 -2.74 -17.87 16.08
N SER A 123 -3.93 -17.30 16.10
CA SER A 123 -5.12 -17.89 16.74
C SER A 123 -6.16 -18.24 15.70
N LEU A 124 -6.85 -19.34 15.89
CA LEU A 124 -7.98 -19.72 15.04
C LEU A 124 -9.13 -18.73 15.28
N LEU A 125 -9.63 -18.12 14.20
CA LEU A 125 -10.80 -17.26 14.25
C LEU A 125 -12.08 -18.04 13.95
N LYS A 126 -12.09 -18.79 12.82
CA LYS A 126 -13.27 -19.52 12.37
C LYS A 126 -12.87 -20.70 11.47
N LYS A 127 -13.65 -21.80 11.56
CA LYS A 127 -13.57 -22.95 10.65
C LYS A 127 -14.62 -22.87 9.56
N GLU A 128 -14.48 -23.73 8.52
CA GLU A 128 -15.42 -23.85 7.43
C GLU A 128 -15.60 -22.53 6.66
N VAL A 129 -14.47 -21.83 6.49
CA VAL A 129 -14.38 -20.57 5.78
C VAL A 129 -13.93 -20.82 4.34
N LYS A 130 -14.79 -20.49 3.38
CA LYS A 130 -14.47 -20.55 1.95
C LYS A 130 -13.64 -19.35 1.50
N ASN A 131 -13.99 -18.17 2.01
CA ASN A 131 -13.34 -16.93 1.62
C ASN A 131 -13.53 -15.85 2.68
N PHE A 132 -12.69 -14.81 2.64
CA PHE A 132 -12.84 -13.64 3.50
C PHE A 132 -12.33 -12.38 2.81
N TYR A 133 -12.83 -11.22 3.26
CA TYR A 133 -12.50 -9.90 2.76
C TYR A 133 -12.42 -8.90 3.91
N ILE A 134 -11.34 -8.17 4.02
CA ILE A 134 -11.23 -7.04 4.96
C ILE A 134 -11.83 -5.81 4.28
N LEU A 135 -12.76 -5.14 4.96
CA LEU A 135 -13.28 -3.85 4.48
C LEU A 135 -12.23 -2.77 4.76
N GLU A 136 -11.57 -2.33 3.69
CA GLU A 136 -10.56 -1.29 3.78
C GLU A 136 -11.09 -0.02 4.48
N GLY A 137 -10.27 0.57 5.34
CA GLY A 137 -10.66 1.75 6.13
C GLY A 137 -11.52 1.44 7.36
N SER A 138 -11.93 0.17 7.58
CA SER A 138 -12.71 -0.25 8.74
C SER A 138 -12.00 -1.33 9.55
N ASN A 139 -12.58 -1.70 10.71
CA ASN A 139 -12.20 -2.89 11.48
C ASN A 139 -13.21 -4.03 11.26
N LYS A 140 -13.68 -4.21 10.04
CA LYS A 140 -14.67 -5.23 9.71
C LYS A 140 -14.16 -6.21 8.69
N ILE A 141 -14.53 -7.47 8.87
CA ILE A 141 -14.20 -8.58 7.98
C ILE A 141 -15.51 -9.21 7.52
N ILE A 142 -15.64 -9.44 6.22
CA ILE A 142 -16.68 -10.29 5.67
C ILE A 142 -16.11 -11.69 5.53
N ILE A 143 -16.78 -12.66 6.12
CA ILE A 143 -16.40 -14.06 6.12
C ILE A 143 -17.48 -14.85 5.38
N GLN A 144 -17.10 -15.50 4.28
CA GLN A 144 -17.96 -16.46 3.61
C GLN A 144 -17.76 -17.83 4.25
N THR A 145 -18.77 -18.33 4.90
CA THR A 145 -18.79 -19.70 5.45
C THR A 145 -19.48 -20.66 4.50
N GLU A 146 -18.99 -21.89 4.49
CA GLU A 146 -19.60 -22.99 3.73
C GLU A 146 -19.56 -24.26 4.57
N ASP A 147 -20.55 -24.40 5.47
CA ASP A 147 -20.79 -25.63 6.21
C ASP A 147 -21.66 -26.58 5.39
N LYS A 148 -21.66 -27.88 5.74
CA LYS A 148 -22.48 -28.92 5.11
C LYS A 148 -23.99 -28.62 5.14
N GLN A 149 -24.42 -27.80 6.09
CA GLN A 149 -25.84 -27.49 6.33
C GLN A 149 -26.22 -26.06 5.92
N GLN A 150 -25.28 -25.12 5.93
CA GLN A 150 -25.60 -23.70 5.70
C GLN A 150 -24.43 -22.93 5.13
N LYS A 151 -24.73 -22.05 4.17
CA LYS A 151 -23.80 -21.06 3.63
C LYS A 151 -24.22 -19.68 4.10
N ASP A 152 -23.29 -18.87 4.55
CA ASP A 152 -23.57 -17.51 5.01
C ASP A 152 -22.46 -16.54 4.65
N LEU A 153 -22.81 -15.25 4.64
CA LEU A 153 -21.88 -14.13 4.62
C LEU A 153 -21.97 -13.42 5.97
N LEU A 154 -20.97 -13.60 6.79
CA LEU A 154 -20.88 -13.01 8.11
C LEU A 154 -20.09 -11.71 8.07
N LEU A 155 -20.58 -10.68 8.74
CA LEU A 155 -19.83 -9.49 9.07
C LEU A 155 -19.31 -9.62 10.49
N LEU A 156 -17.99 -9.64 10.65
CA LEU A 156 -17.30 -9.63 11.92
C LEU A 156 -16.69 -8.26 12.19
N ASP A 157 -17.02 -7.65 13.31
CA ASP A 157 -16.31 -6.49 13.83
C ASP A 157 -15.10 -6.98 14.66
N ILE A 158 -13.88 -6.55 14.26
CA ILE A 158 -12.61 -7.02 14.87
C ILE A 158 -12.48 -6.51 16.33
N ASP A 159 -12.99 -5.32 16.61
CA ASP A 159 -12.84 -4.68 17.93
C ASP A 159 -13.83 -5.25 18.93
N THR A 160 -15.11 -5.34 18.58
CA THR A 160 -16.17 -5.83 19.46
C THR A 160 -16.30 -7.35 19.46
N LYS A 161 -15.78 -8.01 18.40
CA LYS A 161 -15.94 -9.46 18.13
C LYS A 161 -17.39 -9.85 17.86
N GLU A 162 -18.26 -8.89 17.57
CA GLU A 162 -19.64 -9.16 17.20
C GLU A 162 -19.70 -9.71 15.78
N GLU A 163 -20.45 -10.78 15.61
CA GLU A 163 -20.76 -11.38 14.31
C GLU A 163 -22.23 -11.15 13.98
N SER A 164 -22.50 -10.81 12.71
CA SER A 164 -23.86 -10.72 12.19
C SER A 164 -23.94 -11.28 10.79
N SER A 165 -25.02 -11.98 10.46
CA SER A 165 -25.27 -12.41 9.07
C SER A 165 -25.67 -11.21 8.22
N LEU A 166 -25.00 -11.06 7.06
CA LEU A 166 -25.35 -10.04 6.06
C LEU A 166 -26.57 -10.44 5.23
N LEU A 167 -26.87 -11.73 5.15
CA LEU A 167 -27.97 -12.26 4.38
C LEU A 167 -29.21 -12.55 5.22
N LYS A 168 -29.05 -12.73 6.52
CA LYS A 168 -30.12 -13.03 7.48
C LYS A 168 -30.97 -14.22 6.99
N GLU A 169 -32.28 -14.04 6.82
CA GLU A 169 -33.21 -15.07 6.35
C GLU A 169 -33.01 -15.42 4.86
N ALA A 170 -32.22 -14.64 4.12
CA ALA A 170 -31.96 -14.86 2.71
C ALA A 170 -30.72 -15.75 2.42
N ASN A 171 -30.27 -16.54 3.39
CA ASN A 171 -29.10 -17.44 3.23
C ASN A 171 -29.28 -18.45 2.10
N SER A 172 -30.51 -18.79 1.74
CA SER A 172 -30.85 -19.63 0.56
C SER A 172 -30.31 -19.05 -0.76
N LEU A 173 -29.99 -17.75 -0.82
CA LEU A 173 -29.34 -17.14 -1.98
C LEU A 173 -27.99 -17.79 -2.30
N LEU A 174 -27.22 -18.20 -1.27
CA LEU A 174 -25.90 -18.84 -1.45
C LEU A 174 -25.97 -20.34 -1.73
N GLU A 175 -27.12 -21.00 -1.56
CA GLU A 175 -27.26 -22.42 -1.89
C GLU A 175 -26.99 -22.67 -3.37
N ASN A 176 -27.59 -21.81 -4.21
CA ASN A 176 -27.53 -21.91 -5.69
C ASN A 176 -26.62 -20.87 -6.32
N SER A 177 -25.96 -20.03 -5.55
CA SER A 177 -25.07 -18.97 -6.08
C SER A 177 -23.73 -18.94 -5.35
N ASP A 178 -22.72 -18.48 -6.06
CA ASP A 178 -21.41 -18.16 -5.49
C ASP A 178 -21.27 -16.66 -5.29
N PHE A 179 -20.70 -16.28 -4.17
CA PHE A 179 -20.31 -14.89 -3.93
C PHE A 179 -19.08 -14.54 -4.78
N VAL A 180 -19.17 -13.49 -5.58
CA VAL A 180 -18.14 -13.07 -6.53
C VAL A 180 -17.38 -11.85 -6.00
N GLU A 181 -18.13 -10.78 -5.62
CA GLU A 181 -17.54 -9.48 -5.31
C GLU A 181 -18.42 -8.69 -4.35
N LEU A 182 -17.77 -7.84 -3.55
CA LEU A 182 -18.41 -6.79 -2.78
C LEU A 182 -17.96 -5.43 -3.31
N ILE A 183 -18.90 -4.54 -3.57
CA ILE A 183 -18.67 -3.14 -3.90
C ILE A 183 -19.19 -2.31 -2.70
N PRO A 184 -18.32 -1.84 -1.81
CA PRO A 184 -18.76 -1.06 -0.66
C PRO A 184 -19.17 0.37 -1.06
N SER A 185 -20.10 0.96 -0.30
CA SER A 185 -20.40 2.38 -0.42
C SER A 185 -19.28 3.23 0.22
N PRO A 186 -19.13 4.51 -0.14
CA PRO A 186 -18.10 5.39 0.42
C PRO A 186 -18.12 5.50 1.95
N SER A 187 -19.30 5.47 2.58
CA SER A 187 -19.42 5.50 4.05
C SER A 187 -19.17 4.15 4.72
N LEU A 188 -19.07 3.06 3.97
CA LEU A 188 -19.04 1.68 4.47
C LEU A 188 -20.28 1.30 5.31
N GLU A 189 -21.43 1.97 5.08
CA GLU A 189 -22.69 1.63 5.74
C GLU A 189 -23.48 0.58 4.96
N ARG A 190 -23.27 0.52 3.65
CA ARG A 190 -23.89 -0.43 2.71
C ARG A 190 -22.88 -0.93 1.70
N GLY A 191 -23.31 -1.92 0.93
CA GLY A 191 -22.54 -2.43 -0.18
C GLY A 191 -23.42 -3.19 -1.16
N LEU A 192 -22.88 -3.43 -2.34
CA LEU A 192 -23.49 -4.34 -3.31
C LEU A 192 -22.75 -5.65 -3.27
N ILE A 193 -23.46 -6.74 -3.08
CA ILE A 193 -22.92 -8.08 -3.31
C ILE A 193 -23.31 -8.55 -4.71
N LYS A 194 -22.32 -9.10 -5.40
CA LYS A 194 -22.49 -9.74 -6.69
C LYS A 194 -22.50 -11.24 -6.48
N LEU A 195 -23.61 -11.89 -6.86
CA LEU A 195 -23.78 -13.32 -6.81
C LEU A 195 -23.88 -13.90 -8.23
N GLU A 196 -23.20 -15.01 -8.49
CA GLU A 196 -23.28 -15.77 -9.73
C GLU A 196 -24.03 -17.09 -9.48
N ASN A 197 -25.13 -17.31 -10.14
CA ASN A 197 -25.88 -18.55 -10.04
C ASN A 197 -25.08 -19.72 -10.64
N LYS A 198 -24.93 -20.81 -9.90
CA LYS A 198 -24.09 -21.96 -10.27
C LYS A 198 -24.55 -22.66 -11.53
N ASN A 199 -25.86 -22.75 -11.74
CA ASN A 199 -26.46 -23.49 -12.82
C ASN A 199 -26.61 -22.64 -14.09
N SER A 200 -27.19 -21.44 -13.95
CA SER A 200 -27.50 -20.55 -15.08
C SER A 200 -26.39 -19.58 -15.44
N ARG A 201 -25.36 -19.45 -14.59
CA ARG A 201 -24.29 -18.44 -14.70
C ARG A 201 -24.82 -16.99 -14.68
N LYS A 202 -26.09 -16.81 -14.34
CA LYS A 202 -26.71 -15.49 -14.25
C LYS A 202 -26.16 -14.72 -13.05
N ILE A 203 -25.85 -13.45 -13.28
CA ILE A 203 -25.36 -12.54 -12.22
C ILE A 203 -26.53 -11.75 -11.64
N GLN A 204 -26.55 -11.62 -10.33
CA GLN A 204 -27.51 -10.83 -9.57
C GLN A 204 -26.77 -9.94 -8.57
N TYR A 205 -27.29 -8.75 -8.37
CA TYR A 205 -26.75 -7.79 -7.45
C TYR A 205 -27.74 -7.49 -6.33
N TYR A 206 -27.28 -7.59 -5.09
CA TYR A 206 -28.07 -7.28 -3.91
C TYR A 206 -27.45 -6.13 -3.13
N LEU A 207 -28.27 -5.18 -2.72
CA LEU A 207 -27.90 -4.17 -1.74
C LEU A 207 -27.93 -4.80 -0.36
N ILE A 208 -26.84 -4.66 0.40
CA ILE A 208 -26.69 -5.12 1.78
C ILE A 208 -26.31 -3.98 2.70
N PHE A 209 -26.54 -4.16 4.00
CA PHE A 209 -26.19 -3.20 5.03
C PHE A 209 -24.99 -3.71 5.82
N LEU A 210 -23.91 -2.90 5.88
CA LEU A 210 -22.65 -3.18 6.56
C LEU A 210 -22.60 -2.58 7.99
N LYS A 211 -23.63 -1.86 8.40
CA LYS A 211 -23.93 -1.49 9.78
C LYS A 211 -24.99 -2.42 10.32
N ASN A 212 -24.79 -2.91 11.56
CA ASN A 212 -25.79 -3.68 12.29
C ASN A 212 -27.03 -2.81 12.56
N LYS A 213 -27.94 -2.75 11.61
CA LYS A 213 -29.31 -2.33 11.85
C LYS A 213 -30.16 -3.59 11.86
N GLU A 214 -30.77 -3.90 12.98
CA GLU A 214 -31.75 -4.98 13.06
C GLU A 214 -32.84 -4.76 12.02
N GLY A 215 -33.10 -5.78 11.22
CA GLY A 215 -34.30 -5.81 10.38
C GLY A 215 -34.16 -5.63 8.87
N GLU A 216 -33.00 -5.22 8.33
CA GLU A 216 -32.89 -4.97 6.89
C GLU A 216 -32.34 -6.21 6.13
N ALA A 217 -33.21 -6.86 5.34
CA ALA A 217 -32.84 -7.97 4.47
C ALA A 217 -32.13 -7.48 3.20
N PRO A 218 -31.31 -8.32 2.52
CA PRO A 218 -30.74 -8.00 1.21
C PRO A 218 -31.83 -7.63 0.20
N PHE A 219 -31.61 -6.58 -0.55
CA PHE A 219 -32.55 -6.08 -1.55
C PHE A 219 -32.00 -6.33 -2.97
N LEU A 220 -32.73 -7.09 -3.79
CA LEU A 220 -32.36 -7.37 -5.18
C LEU A 220 -32.46 -6.09 -6.03
N LEU A 221 -31.39 -5.75 -6.76
CA LEU A 221 -31.36 -4.65 -7.72
C LEU A 221 -31.64 -5.18 -9.13
N GLU A 222 -32.89 -5.33 -9.51
CA GLU A 222 -33.32 -5.94 -10.78
C GLU A 222 -32.80 -5.20 -12.02
N PHE A 223 -32.42 -3.93 -11.90
CA PHE A 223 -31.88 -3.14 -13.01
C PHE A 223 -30.42 -3.46 -13.33
N LEU A 224 -29.72 -4.15 -12.41
CA LEU A 224 -28.36 -4.66 -12.62
C LEU A 224 -28.43 -6.15 -12.99
N ASP A 225 -27.95 -6.48 -14.16
CA ASP A 225 -27.90 -7.85 -14.69
C ASP A 225 -26.46 -8.27 -15.06
N ASP A 226 -26.30 -9.39 -15.74
CA ASP A 226 -25.04 -9.93 -16.22
C ASP A 226 -24.29 -9.05 -17.23
N LYS A 227 -24.99 -8.09 -17.85
CA LYS A 227 -24.39 -7.11 -18.77
C LYS A 227 -23.89 -5.87 -18.07
N ALA A 228 -24.25 -5.67 -16.78
CA ALA A 228 -23.78 -4.52 -16.00
C ALA A 228 -22.32 -4.70 -15.60
N LYS A 229 -21.52 -3.65 -15.82
CA LYS A 229 -20.09 -3.61 -15.46
C LYS A 229 -19.73 -2.20 -14.96
N ASP A 230 -18.55 -2.05 -14.36
CA ASP A 230 -18.05 -0.78 -13.85
C ASP A 230 -19.10 -0.07 -12.96
N ILE A 231 -19.50 -0.72 -11.87
CA ILE A 231 -20.55 -0.24 -10.98
C ILE A 231 -19.92 0.58 -9.85
N TYR A 232 -20.41 1.81 -9.66
CA TYR A 232 -19.93 2.72 -8.62
C TYR A 232 -21.08 3.38 -7.88
N PHE A 233 -20.97 3.47 -6.56
CA PHE A 233 -21.77 4.43 -5.81
C PHE A 233 -21.34 5.86 -6.13
N SER A 234 -22.28 6.79 -6.13
CA SER A 234 -21.93 8.20 -6.20
C SER A 234 -21.23 8.62 -4.90
N PRO A 235 -20.05 9.29 -4.96
CA PRO A 235 -19.30 9.67 -3.77
C PRO A 235 -20.05 10.62 -2.82
N LYS A 236 -20.99 11.41 -3.34
CA LYS A 236 -21.76 12.39 -2.54
C LYS A 236 -23.16 11.94 -2.18
N ASP A 237 -23.69 10.94 -2.86
CA ASP A 237 -25.06 10.45 -2.67
C ASP A 237 -25.09 8.93 -2.85
N GLU A 238 -24.95 8.20 -1.76
CA GLU A 238 -24.93 6.74 -1.76
C GLU A 238 -26.26 6.08 -2.15
N ASN A 239 -27.33 6.86 -2.33
CA ASN A 239 -28.56 6.36 -2.93
C ASN A 239 -28.49 6.33 -4.46
N ARG A 240 -27.44 6.88 -5.05
CA ARG A 240 -27.23 6.91 -6.49
C ARG A 240 -26.09 5.99 -6.89
N ILE A 241 -26.35 5.18 -7.92
CA ILE A 241 -25.39 4.29 -8.54
C ILE A 241 -25.19 4.69 -10.00
N PHE A 242 -23.94 4.66 -10.44
CA PHE A 242 -23.54 4.70 -11.85
C PHE A 242 -23.09 3.33 -12.29
N TYR A 243 -23.48 2.91 -13.48
CA TYR A 243 -23.06 1.63 -14.03
C TYR A 243 -23.04 1.67 -15.55
N GLN A 244 -22.22 0.82 -16.15
CA GLN A 244 -22.16 0.64 -17.60
C GLN A 244 -23.00 -0.57 -18.02
N LYS A 245 -23.79 -0.40 -19.08
CA LYS A 245 -24.50 -1.47 -19.77
C LYS A 245 -24.52 -1.18 -21.26
N GLU A 246 -24.19 -2.18 -22.09
CA GLU A 246 -24.20 -2.06 -23.56
C GLU A 246 -23.39 -0.86 -24.08
N ASN A 247 -22.24 -0.59 -23.46
CA ASN A 247 -21.34 0.53 -23.74
C ASN A 247 -21.92 1.92 -23.48
N GLN A 248 -22.96 2.02 -22.71
CA GLN A 248 -23.55 3.29 -22.25
C GLN A 248 -23.52 3.38 -20.73
N VAL A 249 -23.42 4.61 -20.20
CA VAL A 249 -23.41 4.86 -18.75
C VAL A 249 -24.78 5.29 -18.29
N PHE A 250 -25.29 4.58 -17.31
CA PHE A 250 -26.57 4.84 -16.66
C PHE A 250 -26.39 5.32 -15.24
N GLN A 251 -27.34 6.10 -14.76
CA GLN A 251 -27.50 6.39 -13.33
C GLN A 251 -28.86 5.89 -12.83
N LYS A 252 -28.90 5.50 -11.57
CA LYS A 252 -30.11 5.05 -10.90
C LYS A 252 -30.10 5.44 -9.44
N GLU A 253 -31.20 6.03 -8.97
CA GLU A 253 -31.45 6.22 -7.54
C GLU A 253 -32.09 4.95 -6.98
N ILE A 254 -31.40 4.31 -6.03
CA ILE A 254 -31.77 2.97 -5.50
C ILE A 254 -33.15 2.98 -4.88
N ASN A 255 -33.47 4.05 -4.14
CA ASN A 255 -34.72 4.15 -3.35
C ASN A 255 -35.93 4.60 -4.17
N LEU A 256 -35.78 4.96 -5.44
CA LEU A 256 -36.86 5.41 -6.28
C LEU A 256 -37.32 4.31 -7.24
N PRO A 257 -38.64 4.16 -7.46
CA PRO A 257 -39.17 3.16 -8.41
C PRO A 257 -38.98 3.55 -9.89
N SER A 258 -38.39 4.74 -10.17
CA SER A 258 -38.13 5.22 -11.52
C SER A 258 -37.20 4.30 -12.30
N PRO A 259 -37.31 4.17 -13.63
CA PRO A 259 -36.33 3.40 -14.42
C PRO A 259 -34.95 4.05 -14.37
N PRO A 260 -33.87 3.27 -14.69
CA PRO A 260 -32.53 3.83 -14.87
C PRO A 260 -32.54 4.92 -15.96
N MET A 261 -31.81 5.97 -15.70
CA MET A 261 -31.68 7.09 -16.63
C MET A 261 -30.33 7.02 -17.37
N LEU A 262 -30.36 7.19 -18.69
CA LEU A 262 -29.14 7.29 -19.49
C LEU A 262 -28.40 8.56 -19.09
N PHE A 263 -27.19 8.40 -18.55
CA PHE A 263 -26.39 9.51 -18.04
C PHE A 263 -25.46 10.10 -19.12
N LEU A 264 -24.83 9.22 -19.92
CA LEU A 264 -23.97 9.62 -21.03
C LEU A 264 -24.43 8.90 -22.30
N LYS A 265 -24.74 9.68 -23.35
CA LYS A 265 -25.17 9.16 -24.67
C LYS A 265 -24.01 8.54 -25.48
N ASP A 266 -22.79 9.00 -25.24
CA ASP A 266 -21.61 8.49 -25.95
C ASP A 266 -21.37 7.02 -25.60
N ARG A 267 -20.85 6.29 -26.57
CA ARG A 267 -20.43 4.90 -26.33
C ARG A 267 -19.08 4.86 -25.62
N VAL A 268 -19.06 4.15 -24.50
CA VAL A 268 -17.97 4.14 -23.54
C VAL A 268 -17.36 2.74 -23.44
N ILE A 269 -16.05 2.63 -23.47
CA ILE A 269 -15.30 1.39 -23.26
C ILE A 269 -15.28 1.03 -21.77
N THR A 270 -14.94 1.99 -20.92
CA THR A 270 -14.89 1.89 -19.46
C THR A 270 -15.03 3.28 -18.85
N PHE A 271 -15.47 3.35 -17.61
CA PHE A 271 -15.50 4.60 -16.85
C PHE A 271 -15.08 4.38 -15.39
N SER A 272 -14.79 5.47 -14.70
CA SER A 272 -14.55 5.49 -13.26
C SER A 272 -15.15 6.75 -12.65
N VAL A 273 -15.53 6.65 -11.39
CA VAL A 273 -16.07 7.79 -10.61
C VAL A 273 -15.04 8.20 -9.58
N PHE A 274 -14.69 9.48 -9.56
CA PHE A 274 -13.78 10.03 -8.57
C PHE A 274 -14.23 11.45 -8.18
N GLU A 275 -14.41 11.66 -6.88
CA GLU A 275 -14.95 12.91 -6.33
C GLU A 275 -16.27 13.31 -7.01
N ASN A 276 -16.29 14.42 -7.72
CA ASN A 276 -17.47 14.93 -8.43
C ASN A 276 -17.43 14.68 -9.93
N TYR A 277 -16.57 13.79 -10.41
CA TYR A 277 -16.34 13.58 -11.83
C TYR A 277 -16.49 12.11 -12.25
N LEU A 278 -17.04 11.90 -13.44
CA LEU A 278 -16.88 10.68 -14.20
C LEU A 278 -15.75 10.87 -15.21
N TYR A 279 -14.85 9.91 -15.27
CA TYR A 279 -13.83 9.78 -16.29
C TYR A 279 -14.20 8.63 -17.22
N CYS A 280 -14.48 8.92 -18.47
CA CYS A 280 -14.98 7.95 -19.44
C CYS A 280 -14.02 7.82 -20.62
N LEU A 281 -13.56 6.59 -20.90
CA LEU A 281 -12.86 6.28 -22.15
C LEU A 281 -13.90 5.91 -23.21
N ARG A 282 -14.05 6.74 -24.23
CA ARG A 282 -15.01 6.55 -25.32
C ARG A 282 -14.48 5.55 -26.36
N GLU A 283 -15.38 5.00 -27.17
CA GLU A 283 -15.03 4.07 -28.26
C GLU A 283 -14.13 4.74 -29.35
N ASP A 284 -14.11 6.06 -29.46
CA ASP A 284 -13.17 6.80 -30.32
C ASP A 284 -11.77 6.95 -29.71
N GLY A 285 -11.53 6.36 -28.54
CA GLY A 285 -10.26 6.41 -27.82
C GLY A 285 -10.00 7.69 -27.06
N LYS A 286 -10.98 8.61 -26.98
CA LYS A 286 -10.84 9.85 -26.21
C LYS A 286 -11.30 9.67 -24.77
N LEU A 287 -10.54 10.27 -23.86
CA LEU A 287 -10.93 10.37 -22.46
C LEU A 287 -11.76 11.65 -22.26
N VAL A 288 -12.92 11.49 -21.67
CA VAL A 288 -13.84 12.57 -21.31
C VAL A 288 -13.95 12.64 -19.80
N LYS A 289 -13.86 13.84 -19.26
CA LYS A 289 -14.15 14.16 -17.86
C LYS A 289 -15.49 14.88 -17.80
N LEU A 290 -16.42 14.37 -17.03
CA LEU A 290 -17.78 14.88 -16.90
C LEU A 290 -18.08 15.23 -15.44
N ASN A 291 -18.54 16.45 -15.20
CA ASN A 291 -18.97 16.89 -13.88
C ASN A 291 -20.36 16.30 -13.58
N ILE A 292 -20.47 15.52 -12.49
CA ILE A 292 -21.71 14.81 -12.11
C ILE A 292 -22.84 15.79 -11.76
N GLN A 293 -22.54 16.93 -11.16
CA GLN A 293 -23.54 17.90 -10.70
C GLN A 293 -23.98 18.85 -11.81
N GLU A 294 -23.02 19.38 -12.57
CA GLU A 294 -23.28 20.39 -13.58
C GLU A 294 -23.65 19.78 -14.94
N GLY A 295 -23.32 18.51 -15.17
CA GLY A 295 -23.50 17.85 -16.46
C GLY A 295 -22.54 18.37 -17.55
N SER A 296 -21.61 19.27 -17.21
CA SER A 296 -20.59 19.77 -18.13
C SER A 296 -19.56 18.70 -18.41
N SER A 297 -19.09 18.61 -19.65
CA SER A 297 -18.08 17.63 -20.06
C SER A 297 -16.98 18.27 -20.85
N GLU A 298 -15.76 17.75 -20.69
CA GLU A 298 -14.58 18.15 -21.46
C GLU A 298 -13.81 16.92 -21.97
N ILE A 299 -13.26 17.03 -23.18
CA ILE A 299 -12.34 16.04 -23.72
C ILE A 299 -10.94 16.39 -23.19
N VAL A 300 -10.37 15.49 -22.37
CA VAL A 300 -9.09 15.74 -21.71
C VAL A 300 -7.88 15.23 -22.51
N THR A 301 -8.06 14.26 -23.41
CA THR A 301 -6.97 13.74 -24.25
C THR A 301 -6.85 14.47 -25.56
N GLN A 302 -5.62 14.78 -26.00
CA GLN A 302 -5.35 15.34 -27.35
C GLN A 302 -5.41 14.27 -28.44
N LYS A 303 -4.81 13.09 -28.16
CA LYS A 303 -4.78 11.95 -29.09
C LYS A 303 -5.71 10.85 -28.60
N SER A 304 -6.33 10.17 -29.55
CA SER A 304 -7.13 8.98 -29.26
C SER A 304 -6.23 7.83 -28.81
N PHE A 305 -6.63 7.15 -27.75
CA PHE A 305 -5.99 5.92 -27.32
C PHE A 305 -6.39 4.77 -28.25
N PRO A 306 -5.43 4.02 -28.83
CA PRO A 306 -5.73 2.91 -29.70
C PRO A 306 -6.26 1.72 -28.89
N PHE A 307 -7.56 1.48 -28.89
CA PHE A 307 -8.13 0.36 -28.14
C PHE A 307 -8.35 -0.90 -29.01
N LYS A 308 -8.33 -2.07 -28.35
CA LYS A 308 -8.58 -3.38 -28.95
C LYS A 308 -9.83 -3.97 -28.32
N LYS A 309 -10.77 -4.43 -29.13
CA LYS A 309 -12.08 -4.92 -28.66
C LYS A 309 -11.99 -6.16 -27.76
N GLU A 310 -10.94 -6.96 -27.93
CA GLU A 310 -10.73 -8.21 -27.22
C GLU A 310 -10.14 -8.04 -25.82
N LEU A 311 -9.69 -6.82 -25.46
CA LEU A 311 -9.06 -6.54 -24.18
C LEU A 311 -10.04 -5.87 -23.22
N ASN A 312 -9.84 -6.15 -21.94
CA ASN A 312 -10.54 -5.47 -20.86
C ASN A 312 -9.82 -4.18 -20.52
N TYR A 313 -10.59 -3.12 -20.29
CA TYR A 313 -10.10 -1.81 -19.90
C TYR A 313 -10.66 -1.42 -18.54
N LYS A 314 -9.85 -0.74 -17.73
CA LYS A 314 -10.27 -0.16 -16.46
C LYS A 314 -9.54 1.15 -16.22
N ILE A 315 -10.28 2.22 -15.92
CA ILE A 315 -9.73 3.47 -15.44
C ILE A 315 -9.52 3.34 -13.94
N LEU A 316 -8.31 3.67 -13.46
CA LEU A 316 -7.93 3.67 -12.06
C LEU A 316 -7.47 5.08 -11.70
N ILE A 317 -7.94 5.61 -10.58
CA ILE A 317 -7.47 6.89 -10.04
C ILE A 317 -6.80 6.62 -8.71
N LEU A 318 -5.47 6.79 -8.70
CA LEU A 318 -4.60 6.44 -7.59
C LEU A 318 -3.80 7.66 -7.17
N GLY A 319 -3.99 8.16 -5.96
CA GLY A 319 -3.30 9.34 -5.44
C GLY A 319 -3.46 10.58 -6.33
N ASN A 320 -4.64 10.82 -6.90
CA ASN A 320 -4.99 11.88 -7.85
C ASN A 320 -4.31 11.76 -9.23
N ARG A 321 -3.69 10.63 -9.54
CA ARG A 321 -3.18 10.33 -10.90
C ARG A 321 -4.11 9.35 -11.59
N LEU A 322 -4.36 9.59 -12.88
CA LEU A 322 -5.24 8.76 -13.68
C LEU A 322 -4.42 7.73 -14.46
N PHE A 323 -4.80 6.47 -14.29
CA PHE A 323 -4.22 5.33 -14.99
C PHE A 323 -5.28 4.65 -15.84
N LEU A 324 -4.84 4.05 -16.94
CA LEU A 324 -5.63 3.15 -17.77
C LEU A 324 -4.97 1.77 -17.75
N LYS A 325 -5.70 0.76 -17.30
CA LYS A 325 -5.30 -0.63 -17.42
C LYS A 325 -5.93 -1.21 -18.69
N GLU A 326 -5.08 -1.72 -19.61
CA GLU A 326 -5.44 -2.45 -20.83
C GLU A 326 -4.97 -3.90 -20.69
N GLY A 327 -5.88 -4.82 -20.39
CA GLY A 327 -5.48 -6.18 -20.00
C GLY A 327 -4.51 -6.12 -18.82
N ASN A 328 -3.26 -6.55 -19.02
CA ASN A 328 -2.19 -6.46 -18.01
C ASN A 328 -1.19 -5.32 -18.25
N ASN A 329 -1.43 -4.46 -19.23
CA ASN A 329 -0.62 -3.26 -19.43
C ASN A 329 -1.19 -2.08 -18.61
N LEU A 330 -0.32 -1.27 -18.04
CA LEU A 330 -0.69 -0.07 -17.30
C LEU A 330 -0.15 1.17 -18.00
N TYR A 331 -1.01 2.13 -18.22
CA TYR A 331 -0.71 3.43 -18.81
C TYR A 331 -0.99 4.54 -17.81
N LEU A 332 -0.15 5.54 -17.76
CA LEU A 332 -0.36 6.78 -17.00
C LEU A 332 -0.84 7.86 -17.94
N TRP A 333 -1.84 8.64 -17.55
CA TRP A 333 -2.22 9.84 -18.26
C TRP A 333 -1.29 10.99 -17.90
N GLY A 334 -0.63 11.54 -18.93
CA GLY A 334 0.22 12.73 -18.83
C GLY A 334 -0.61 13.99 -18.91
N GLU A 335 -0.56 14.84 -17.90
CA GLU A 335 -1.36 16.08 -17.82
C GLU A 335 -0.89 17.14 -18.83
N GLU A 336 0.40 17.21 -19.10
CA GLU A 336 0.99 18.19 -20.04
C GLU A 336 0.78 17.76 -21.49
N GLU A 337 1.15 16.54 -21.83
CA GLU A 337 1.04 15.97 -23.17
C GLU A 337 -0.39 15.58 -23.54
N LYS A 338 -1.26 15.41 -22.54
CA LYS A 338 -2.65 14.94 -22.67
C LYS A 338 -2.78 13.65 -23.47
N ILE A 339 -1.88 12.70 -23.20
CA ILE A 339 -1.85 11.37 -23.80
C ILE A 339 -1.63 10.30 -22.71
N PHE A 340 -1.96 9.05 -23.04
CA PHE A 340 -1.62 7.90 -22.22
C PHE A 340 -0.25 7.35 -22.59
N GLU A 341 0.64 7.24 -21.62
CA GLU A 341 1.97 6.64 -21.76
C GLU A 341 2.04 5.31 -21.04
N LYS A 342 2.59 4.28 -21.70
CA LYS A 342 2.74 2.97 -21.10
C LYS A 342 3.81 3.03 -20.00
N VAL A 343 3.42 2.67 -18.78
CA VAL A 343 4.34 2.64 -17.63
C VAL A 343 4.73 1.24 -17.23
N PHE A 344 3.86 0.25 -17.35
CA PHE A 344 4.17 -1.15 -17.04
C PHE A 344 3.53 -2.13 -18.02
N GLU A 345 4.12 -3.32 -18.11
CA GLU A 345 3.59 -4.50 -18.80
C GLU A 345 3.40 -5.65 -17.82
N SER A 346 2.44 -6.53 -18.12
CA SER A 346 2.19 -7.76 -17.35
C SER A 346 1.85 -7.54 -15.86
N VAL A 347 1.24 -6.40 -15.52
CA VAL A 347 0.86 -6.09 -14.14
C VAL A 347 -0.46 -6.79 -13.79
N GLU A 348 -0.43 -7.61 -12.75
CA GLU A 348 -1.58 -8.32 -12.22
C GLU A 348 -2.24 -7.55 -11.07
N SER A 349 -1.43 -7.05 -10.13
CA SER A 349 -1.90 -6.29 -8.97
C SER A 349 -1.39 -4.86 -8.98
N ILE A 350 -2.28 -3.91 -8.69
CA ILE A 350 -2.00 -2.48 -8.63
C ILE A 350 -2.62 -1.96 -7.33
N ILE A 351 -1.78 -1.54 -6.38
CA ILE A 351 -2.24 -1.24 -5.02
C ILE A 351 -1.62 0.06 -4.54
N LEU A 352 -2.48 1.02 -4.18
CA LEU A 352 -2.06 2.31 -3.65
C LEU A 352 -1.45 2.15 -2.25
N SER A 353 -0.36 2.87 -1.98
CA SER A 353 0.26 2.90 -0.65
C SER A 353 -0.62 3.61 0.38
N PRO A 354 -0.46 3.33 1.69
CA PRO A 354 -1.26 3.96 2.74
C PRO A 354 -1.23 5.49 2.74
N LEU A 355 -0.11 6.11 2.37
CA LEU A 355 0.03 7.58 2.26
C LEU A 355 -0.34 8.12 0.86
N ALA A 356 -0.80 7.27 -0.05
CA ALA A 356 -1.17 7.63 -1.43
C ALA A 356 -0.05 8.38 -2.19
N ASP A 357 1.20 8.03 -1.93
CA ASP A 357 2.39 8.61 -2.56
C ASP A 357 3.11 7.62 -3.50
N LYS A 358 2.76 6.34 -3.44
CA LYS A 358 3.35 5.24 -4.20
C LYS A 358 2.28 4.25 -4.67
N VAL A 359 2.57 3.52 -5.71
CA VAL A 359 1.76 2.39 -6.18
C VAL A 359 2.63 1.15 -6.25
N LEU A 360 2.19 0.08 -5.60
CA LEU A 360 2.73 -1.25 -5.79
C LEU A 360 2.17 -1.82 -7.09
N CYS A 361 3.06 -2.17 -8.01
CA CYS A 361 2.77 -2.89 -9.24
C CYS A 361 3.41 -4.28 -9.14
N ALA A 362 2.61 -5.33 -9.04
CA ALA A 362 3.10 -6.70 -8.98
C ALA A 362 2.72 -7.46 -10.24
N THR A 363 3.69 -8.19 -10.77
CA THR A 363 3.47 -9.26 -11.75
C THR A 363 3.39 -10.61 -11.03
N GLY A 364 3.21 -11.71 -11.73
CA GLY A 364 3.28 -13.05 -11.10
C GLY A 364 4.60 -13.32 -10.37
N HIS A 365 5.70 -12.63 -10.70
CA HIS A 365 7.02 -12.91 -10.14
C HIS A 365 7.82 -11.68 -9.68
N GLU A 366 7.39 -10.47 -9.98
CA GLU A 366 8.14 -9.25 -9.68
C GLU A 366 7.33 -8.26 -8.87
N LEU A 367 8.02 -7.53 -8.00
CA LEU A 367 7.48 -6.39 -7.28
C LEU A 367 8.17 -5.10 -7.75
N TRP A 368 7.36 -4.12 -8.08
CA TRP A 368 7.78 -2.79 -8.51
C TRP A 368 7.02 -1.72 -7.73
N ILE A 369 7.68 -0.61 -7.47
CA ILE A 369 7.05 0.59 -6.90
C ILE A 369 7.07 1.69 -7.96
N PHE A 370 5.92 2.30 -8.18
CA PHE A 370 5.78 3.51 -8.99
C PHE A 370 5.53 4.70 -8.07
N LEU A 371 6.32 5.76 -8.21
CA LEU A 371 6.24 6.93 -7.35
C LEU A 371 5.23 7.93 -7.91
N LEU A 372 4.23 8.30 -7.11
CA LEU A 372 3.23 9.32 -7.44
C LEU A 372 3.69 10.73 -7.04
N ARG A 373 4.63 10.82 -6.09
CA ARG A 373 5.22 12.07 -5.56
C ARG A 373 6.71 11.88 -5.35
N ASP A 374 7.43 12.99 -5.27
CA ASP A 374 8.84 12.97 -4.87
C ASP A 374 8.98 12.37 -3.47
N THR A 375 9.98 11.54 -3.29
CA THR A 375 10.31 10.94 -1.99
C THR A 375 11.73 11.31 -1.58
N GLN A 376 11.93 11.51 -0.28
CA GLN A 376 13.24 11.76 0.30
C GLN A 376 13.73 10.58 1.14
N VAL A 377 12.82 9.74 1.58
CA VAL A 377 13.10 8.59 2.44
C VAL A 377 12.39 7.37 1.85
N PRO A 378 13.04 6.22 1.78
CA PRO A 378 14.41 5.91 2.21
C PRO A 378 15.51 6.47 1.28
N PHE A 379 15.16 6.99 0.11
CA PHE A 379 16.09 7.57 -0.87
C PHE A 379 15.41 8.71 -1.64
N LEU A 380 16.22 9.65 -2.13
CA LEU A 380 15.72 10.74 -2.97
C LEU A 380 15.39 10.20 -4.37
N LYS A 381 14.12 10.29 -4.75
CA LYS A 381 13.57 9.88 -6.03
C LYS A 381 12.45 10.82 -6.46
N GLN A 382 12.25 10.97 -7.76
CA GLN A 382 11.23 11.85 -8.33
C GLN A 382 9.92 11.10 -8.63
N ALA A 383 8.83 11.85 -8.66
CA ALA A 383 7.56 11.34 -9.14
C ALA A 383 7.68 10.80 -10.57
N GLY A 384 6.99 9.69 -10.86
CA GLY A 384 7.09 9.00 -12.15
C GLY A 384 8.21 7.96 -12.24
N GLU A 385 9.17 7.94 -11.30
CA GLU A 385 10.20 6.90 -11.30
C GLU A 385 9.63 5.54 -10.88
N LYS A 386 10.23 4.48 -11.48
CA LYS A 386 9.94 3.09 -11.17
C LYS A 386 11.09 2.49 -10.38
N ILE A 387 10.78 1.80 -9.31
CA ILE A 387 11.76 1.13 -8.47
C ILE A 387 11.50 -0.36 -8.57
N PHE A 388 12.47 -1.09 -9.08
CA PHE A 388 12.47 -2.55 -9.02
C PHE A 388 12.81 -2.98 -7.60
N ILE A 389 11.94 -3.78 -6.99
CA ILE A 389 12.16 -4.28 -5.63
C ILE A 389 12.81 -5.66 -5.69
N SER A 390 12.14 -6.63 -6.29
CA SER A 390 12.69 -7.98 -6.39
C SER A 390 11.96 -8.84 -7.41
N ARG A 391 12.64 -9.90 -7.86
CA ARG A 391 12.06 -11.02 -8.60
C ARG A 391 12.19 -12.30 -7.78
N PHE A 392 11.11 -13.08 -7.75
CA PHE A 392 11.04 -14.34 -7.04
C PHE A 392 10.87 -15.50 -8.01
N SER A 393 11.38 -16.69 -7.64
CA SER A 393 11.22 -17.91 -8.43
C SER A 393 9.79 -18.45 -8.40
N GLY A 394 9.08 -18.26 -7.28
CA GLY A 394 7.69 -18.67 -7.11
C GLY A 394 6.71 -17.52 -7.42
N GLU A 395 5.47 -17.90 -7.69
CA GLU A 395 4.38 -16.96 -7.95
C GLU A 395 4.03 -16.12 -6.70
N ILE A 396 3.99 -14.80 -6.87
CA ILE A 396 3.60 -13.84 -5.83
C ILE A 396 2.08 -13.81 -5.75
N ARG A 397 1.53 -14.05 -4.57
CA ARG A 397 0.08 -14.00 -4.32
C ARG A 397 -0.24 -13.03 -3.20
N ASN A 398 -1.42 -12.40 -3.30
CA ASN A 398 -1.96 -11.45 -2.33
C ASN A 398 -0.95 -10.37 -1.87
N PRO A 399 -0.23 -9.69 -2.79
CA PRO A 399 0.68 -8.62 -2.39
C PRO A 399 -0.12 -7.46 -1.80
N GLN A 400 0.36 -6.89 -0.68
CA GLN A 400 -0.29 -5.79 0.04
C GLN A 400 0.74 -4.91 0.73
N TRP A 401 0.36 -3.67 1.04
CA TRP A 401 1.09 -2.82 1.95
C TRP A 401 0.77 -3.16 3.40
N ILE A 402 1.79 -3.23 4.25
CA ILE A 402 1.62 -3.29 5.72
C ILE A 402 1.97 -1.98 6.39
N GLU A 403 2.83 -1.22 5.77
CA GLU A 403 3.15 0.18 6.04
C GLU A 403 3.61 0.83 4.73
N ASN A 404 3.87 2.14 4.76
CA ASN A 404 4.25 2.86 3.54
C ASN A 404 5.58 2.43 2.93
N ASP A 405 6.43 1.72 3.68
CA ASP A 405 7.74 1.26 3.25
C ASP A 405 7.92 -0.26 3.33
N TYR A 406 6.83 -1.02 3.57
CA TYR A 406 6.87 -2.48 3.69
C TYR A 406 5.70 -3.15 2.97
N LEU A 407 6.00 -4.28 2.36
CA LEU A 407 5.06 -5.13 1.63
C LEU A 407 4.93 -6.49 2.32
N ILE A 408 3.75 -7.09 2.24
CA ILE A 408 3.50 -8.48 2.60
C ILE A 408 2.90 -9.22 1.41
N PHE A 409 3.29 -10.46 1.20
CA PHE A 409 2.82 -11.31 0.12
C PHE A 409 3.09 -12.77 0.44
N SER A 410 2.47 -13.70 -0.29
CA SER A 410 2.78 -15.12 -0.16
C SER A 410 3.45 -15.67 -1.42
N ILE A 411 4.33 -16.66 -1.23
CA ILE A 411 4.96 -17.46 -2.28
C ILE A 411 4.91 -18.92 -1.85
N GLY A 412 4.10 -19.73 -2.53
CA GLY A 412 3.81 -21.09 -2.08
C GLY A 412 3.25 -21.07 -0.65
N PRO A 413 3.83 -21.83 0.30
CA PRO A 413 3.41 -21.83 1.70
C PRO A 413 3.92 -20.63 2.51
N ASP A 414 4.95 -19.95 2.04
CA ASP A 414 5.64 -18.87 2.76
C ASP A 414 4.86 -17.57 2.71
N ILE A 415 4.70 -16.93 3.85
CA ILE A 415 4.24 -15.55 4.00
C ILE A 415 5.45 -14.67 4.26
N LYS A 416 5.74 -13.78 3.31
CA LYS A 416 6.97 -12.96 3.33
C LYS A 416 6.66 -11.49 3.52
N ILE A 417 7.56 -10.81 4.24
CA ILE A 417 7.60 -9.36 4.34
C ILE A 417 8.85 -8.87 3.63
N SER A 418 8.72 -7.83 2.83
CA SER A 418 9.82 -7.12 2.17
C SER A 418 9.74 -5.65 2.47
N GLU A 419 10.87 -5.02 2.78
CA GLU A 419 10.98 -3.57 2.68
C GLU A 419 11.02 -3.13 1.21
N ILE A 420 10.83 -1.82 0.96
CA ILE A 420 11.02 -1.23 -0.36
C ILE A 420 12.34 -0.48 -0.50
N ASP A 421 13.14 -0.41 0.55
CA ASP A 421 14.46 0.24 0.52
C ASP A 421 15.45 -0.62 -0.27
N ALA A 422 15.67 -0.24 -1.53
CA ALA A 422 16.57 -0.94 -2.45
C ALA A 422 18.04 -0.52 -2.30
N ARG A 423 18.41 0.30 -1.32
CA ARG A 423 19.82 0.60 -1.03
C ARG A 423 20.50 -0.66 -0.54
N SER A 424 21.56 -1.09 -1.22
CA SER A 424 22.26 -2.35 -0.95
C SER A 424 21.34 -3.59 -0.94
N LYS A 425 21.55 -4.55 -0.07
CA LYS A 425 20.76 -5.77 0.03
C LYS A 425 19.35 -5.49 0.55
N LEU A 426 18.33 -6.02 -0.13
CA LEU A 426 16.96 -5.97 0.30
C LEU A 426 16.71 -6.90 1.51
N ASN A 427 16.05 -6.41 2.54
CA ASN A 427 15.61 -7.23 3.66
C ASN A 427 14.26 -7.87 3.35
N VAL A 428 14.27 -9.19 3.23
CA VAL A 428 13.06 -10.03 3.03
C VAL A 428 13.02 -11.08 4.13
N PHE A 429 11.90 -11.17 4.84
CA PHE A 429 11.74 -12.08 5.98
C PHE A 429 10.63 -13.09 5.69
N ASN A 430 10.81 -14.34 6.10
CA ASN A 430 9.74 -15.34 6.14
C ASN A 430 9.04 -15.24 7.50
N LEU A 431 7.81 -14.70 7.50
CA LEU A 431 7.07 -14.39 8.71
C LEU A 431 6.34 -15.62 9.28
N ALA A 432 5.78 -16.45 8.40
CA ALA A 432 5.02 -17.65 8.76
C ALA A 432 4.88 -18.58 7.55
N GLU A 433 4.47 -19.82 7.81
CA GLU A 433 4.19 -20.82 6.79
C GLU A 433 2.79 -21.40 6.99
N PHE A 434 2.01 -21.45 5.91
CA PHE A 434 0.68 -22.04 5.86
C PHE A 434 0.48 -22.77 4.53
N GLU A 435 -0.30 -23.81 4.52
CA GLU A 435 -0.61 -24.50 3.28
C GLU A 435 -1.54 -23.66 2.40
N THR A 436 -1.08 -23.30 1.18
CA THR A 436 -1.83 -22.48 0.20
C THR A 436 -2.50 -21.24 0.80
N PRO A 437 -1.75 -20.35 1.48
CA PRO A 437 -2.34 -19.27 2.23
C PRO A 437 -2.98 -18.21 1.33
N LYS A 438 -4.21 -17.82 1.64
CA LYS A 438 -4.79 -16.54 1.23
C LYS A 438 -4.65 -15.57 2.39
N ILE A 439 -3.93 -14.48 2.17
CA ILE A 439 -3.61 -13.51 3.21
C ILE A 439 -4.32 -12.19 3.00
N SER A 440 -4.62 -11.50 4.08
CA SER A 440 -5.01 -10.10 4.08
C SER A 440 -4.56 -9.42 5.37
N PHE A 441 -3.99 -8.22 5.24
CA PHE A 441 -3.48 -7.44 6.36
C PHE A 441 -4.43 -6.29 6.68
N CYS A 442 -4.85 -6.18 7.93
CA CYS A 442 -5.65 -5.07 8.40
C CYS A 442 -4.75 -3.96 8.93
N LEU A 443 -4.62 -2.86 8.17
CA LEU A 443 -3.78 -1.71 8.52
C LEU A 443 -4.15 -1.10 9.90
N LYS A 444 -5.43 -1.07 10.22
CA LYS A 444 -5.93 -0.44 11.45
C LYS A 444 -5.60 -1.25 12.70
N SER A 445 -5.83 -2.55 12.69
CA SER A 445 -5.51 -3.45 13.80
C SER A 445 -4.07 -3.93 13.82
N LYS A 446 -3.32 -3.76 12.71
CA LYS A 446 -1.96 -4.28 12.48
C LYS A 446 -1.86 -5.79 12.60
N LYS A 447 -2.92 -6.50 12.23
CA LYS A 447 -3.01 -7.96 12.28
C LYS A 447 -3.07 -8.56 10.88
N LEU A 448 -2.46 -9.71 10.75
CA LEU A 448 -2.52 -10.53 9.54
C LEU A 448 -3.61 -11.58 9.70
N TYR A 449 -4.45 -11.70 8.69
CA TYR A 449 -5.45 -12.74 8.57
C TYR A 449 -5.01 -13.74 7.50
N VAL A 450 -5.11 -15.01 7.80
CA VAL A 450 -4.66 -16.12 6.94
C VAL A 450 -5.76 -17.16 6.84
N LEU A 451 -6.26 -17.36 5.63
CA LEU A 451 -7.12 -18.49 5.31
C LEU A 451 -6.26 -19.62 4.75
N SER A 452 -6.30 -20.77 5.39
CA SER A 452 -5.61 -22.00 4.98
C SER A 452 -6.43 -23.20 5.40
N GLN A 453 -6.60 -24.19 4.51
CA GLN A 453 -7.35 -25.42 4.79
C GLN A 453 -8.74 -25.17 5.38
N ASP A 454 -9.52 -24.28 4.77
CA ASP A 454 -10.87 -23.88 5.19
C ASP A 454 -10.96 -23.34 6.62
N ALA A 455 -9.82 -22.92 7.20
CA ALA A 455 -9.75 -22.29 8.51
C ALA A 455 -9.14 -20.88 8.40
N LEU A 456 -9.82 -19.92 9.01
CA LEU A 456 -9.36 -18.53 9.09
C LEU A 456 -8.64 -18.30 10.42
N PHE A 457 -7.40 -17.86 10.32
CA PHE A 457 -6.54 -17.51 11.44
C PHE A 457 -6.28 -16.00 11.46
N PHE A 458 -5.94 -15.49 12.64
CA PHE A 458 -5.44 -14.12 12.78
C PHE A 458 -4.21 -14.10 13.67
N SER A 459 -3.29 -13.18 13.35
CA SER A 459 -2.07 -13.00 14.13
C SER A 459 -2.29 -12.08 15.34
N GLU A 460 -1.37 -12.12 16.30
CA GLU A 460 -1.10 -10.96 17.12
C GLU A 460 -0.65 -9.77 16.27
N ARG A 461 -0.37 -8.60 16.86
CA ARG A 461 0.15 -7.46 16.08
C ARG A 461 1.48 -7.82 15.42
N VAL A 462 1.59 -7.56 14.13
CA VAL A 462 2.80 -7.85 13.34
C VAL A 462 3.95 -6.92 13.73
N TYR A 463 3.63 -5.69 14.22
CA TYR A 463 4.60 -4.70 14.70
C TYR A 463 3.95 -3.68 15.63
#